data_4a9a4d6f865df38eafd2a1edaf42155f
#
_entry.id   4a9a4d6f865df38eafd2a1edaf42155f
#
_cell.length_a   1.000
_cell.length_b   1.000
_cell.length_c   1.000
_cell.angle_alpha   90.00
_cell.angle_beta   90.00
_cell.angle_gamma   90.00
#
_symmetry.space_group_name_H-M   'P 1'
#
loop_
_entity.id
_entity.type
_entity.pdbx_description
1 polymer ?
#
loop_
_entity_poly.entity_id
_entity_poly.type
_entity_poly.pdbx_seq_one_letter_code
_entity_poly.pdbx_strand_id
1 'polypeptide(L)'
;MIKSAVNGLTEIVNGTALKGSVGSTFGGLCAVGFLARASYALARTPVLALFAASFGVGPEAIGFAVAISTVTGIFFKMPAGVLSDVIGRTRTLFMGLIVFALVPLGYFFVTSYEALVVVRFFHGFATAIYGPVVMAVIVEFAGTRRAEMLSWFSSITIIGNLVGAPLGGLLLTLLTWLSATDSPSLTHFHIVYGIVAAFGMASLFIALWVMQGRWDAPSHHDGKALSAVWAKFRTGVREILMDRRVLLTSNMEGIQNLSVGALEAFLPIYAVMVCGFSAFHAGLLWGVQIGVSVLSKPLMGKISDRHGRQSLVFWGMFVCAIPFALIPWFHSFSILLILAAIFGLGEAIVTSSAAALVADFCRQDHLGCAMGTFGTIFDVGHASGPLLAGFLIGIVGSGTDYRIPFAVVALFLVAAAVLFKAGVTEVQERSSQ
;
A
#
# COMPACT_ATOMS: atom_id res chain seq x y z
N MET A 1 -13.11 4.83 22.38
CA MET A 1 -12.16 5.14 21.30
C MET A 1 -12.80 5.92 20.14
N ILE A 2 -13.87 5.42 19.48
CA ILE A 2 -14.49 6.11 18.33
C ILE A 2 -15.04 7.50 18.69
N LYS A 3 -15.73 7.66 19.83
CA LYS A 3 -16.21 8.98 20.30
C LYS A 3 -15.07 9.97 20.59
N SER A 4 -13.95 9.51 21.13
CA SER A 4 -12.77 10.36 21.36
C SER A 4 -12.10 10.77 20.06
N ALA A 5 -12.05 9.88 19.06
CA ALA A 5 -11.54 10.18 17.72
C ALA A 5 -12.44 11.18 16.98
N VAL A 6 -13.78 11.01 17.07
CA VAL A 6 -14.75 11.92 16.45
C VAL A 6 -14.70 13.31 17.10
N ASN A 7 -14.62 13.39 18.44
CA ASN A 7 -14.46 14.68 19.12
C ASN A 7 -13.13 15.36 18.77
N GLY A 8 -12.03 14.61 18.70
CA GLY A 8 -10.74 15.14 18.25
C GLY A 8 -10.77 15.65 16.80
N LEU A 9 -11.45 14.95 15.88
CA LEU A 9 -11.69 15.42 14.52
C LEU A 9 -12.51 16.72 14.49
N THR A 10 -13.56 16.82 15.31
CA THR A 10 -14.41 18.01 15.38
C THR A 10 -13.63 19.22 15.91
N GLU A 11 -12.75 19.04 16.90
CA GLU A 11 -11.88 20.09 17.43
C GLU A 11 -10.81 20.55 16.43
N ILE A 12 -10.28 19.63 15.62
CA ILE A 12 -9.31 19.95 14.55
C ILE A 12 -10.00 20.68 13.41
N VAL A 13 -11.18 20.21 12.98
CA VAL A 13 -11.97 20.83 11.90
C VAL A 13 -12.45 22.22 12.31
N ASN A 14 -12.83 22.42 13.59
CA ASN A 14 -13.25 23.71 14.10
C ASN A 14 -12.09 24.67 14.44
N GLY A 15 -10.82 24.26 14.23
CA GLY A 15 -9.65 25.12 14.43
C GLY A 15 -9.34 25.51 15.88
N THR A 16 -10.07 24.93 16.86
CA THR A 16 -9.91 25.28 18.29
C THR A 16 -8.66 24.68 18.90
N ALA A 17 -8.17 23.54 18.38
CA ALA A 17 -6.95 22.88 18.85
C ALA A 17 -5.66 23.40 18.21
N LEU A 18 -5.74 24.09 17.07
CA LEU A 18 -4.61 24.64 16.34
C LEU A 18 -4.84 26.14 16.08
N LYS A 19 -3.95 26.99 16.61
CA LYS A 19 -4.08 28.45 16.47
C LYS A 19 -4.13 28.89 14.98
N GLY A 20 -5.25 29.40 14.53
CA GLY A 20 -5.46 30.16 13.29
C GLY A 20 -5.03 29.43 12.00
N SER A 21 -4.11 29.98 11.24
CA SER A 21 -3.71 29.53 9.89
C SER A 21 -3.06 28.16 9.81
N VAL A 22 -2.47 27.64 10.89
CA VAL A 22 -1.80 26.33 10.92
C VAL A 22 -2.83 25.20 10.96
N GLY A 23 -3.93 25.37 11.70
CA GLY A 23 -5.00 24.37 11.79
C GLY A 23 -5.74 24.18 10.47
N SER A 24 -6.07 25.29 9.79
CA SER A 24 -6.71 25.25 8.48
C SER A 24 -5.82 24.61 7.41
N THR A 25 -4.51 24.88 7.44
CA THR A 25 -3.53 24.29 6.51
C THR A 25 -3.38 22.80 6.74
N PHE A 26 -3.28 22.36 8.00
CA PHE A 26 -3.19 20.94 8.31
C PHE A 26 -4.47 20.17 7.93
N GLY A 27 -5.65 20.74 8.23
CA GLY A 27 -6.92 20.18 7.79
C GLY A 27 -7.02 20.04 6.28
N GLY A 28 -6.55 21.04 5.54
CA GLY A 28 -6.45 21.00 4.08
C GLY A 28 -5.48 19.92 3.58
N LEU A 29 -4.31 19.76 4.19
CA LEU A 29 -3.37 18.68 3.86
C LEU A 29 -3.97 17.29 4.15
N CYS A 30 -4.75 17.15 5.22
CA CYS A 30 -5.49 15.92 5.51
C CYS A 30 -6.55 15.61 4.43
N ALA A 31 -7.28 16.62 3.96
CA ALA A 31 -8.24 16.47 2.86
C ALA A 31 -7.54 16.07 1.55
N VAL A 32 -6.41 16.71 1.22
CA VAL A 32 -5.56 16.33 0.09
C VAL A 32 -5.12 14.88 0.22
N GLY A 33 -4.62 14.46 1.39
CA GLY A 33 -4.20 13.09 1.65
C GLY A 33 -5.31 12.07 1.50
N PHE A 34 -6.49 12.37 2.04
CA PHE A 34 -7.68 11.52 1.90
C PHE A 34 -8.06 11.33 0.42
N LEU A 35 -8.21 12.44 -0.33
CA LEU A 35 -8.61 12.37 -1.73
C LEU A 35 -7.56 11.67 -2.62
N ALA A 36 -6.28 11.97 -2.43
CA ALA A 36 -5.22 11.32 -3.18
C ALA A 36 -5.19 9.80 -2.91
N ARG A 37 -5.37 9.37 -1.65
CA ARG A 37 -5.39 7.95 -1.30
C ARG A 37 -6.67 7.25 -1.75
N ALA A 38 -7.83 7.92 -1.62
CA ALA A 38 -9.09 7.40 -2.14
C ALA A 38 -9.05 7.24 -3.66
N SER A 39 -8.53 8.24 -4.40
CA SER A 39 -8.30 8.19 -5.85
C SER A 39 -7.46 6.97 -6.23
N TYR A 40 -6.32 6.78 -5.58
CA TYR A 40 -5.42 5.67 -5.89
C TYR A 40 -6.02 4.30 -5.57
N ALA A 41 -6.69 4.15 -4.41
CA ALA A 41 -7.33 2.90 -4.00
C ALA A 41 -8.51 2.55 -4.92
N LEU A 42 -9.31 3.54 -5.32
CA LEU A 42 -10.41 3.37 -6.27
C LEU A 42 -9.90 2.91 -7.64
N ALA A 43 -8.76 3.47 -8.09
CA ALA A 43 -8.13 3.09 -9.36
C ALA A 43 -7.52 1.67 -9.34
N ARG A 44 -7.29 1.09 -8.16
CA ARG A 44 -6.50 -0.12 -7.99
C ARG A 44 -7.37 -1.36 -7.85
N THR A 45 -7.93 -1.63 -6.70
CA THR A 45 -8.65 -2.86 -6.40
C THR A 45 -10.12 -2.58 -6.14
N PRO A 46 -11.07 -3.23 -6.80
CA PRO A 46 -10.93 -4.34 -7.78
C PRO A 46 -10.79 -3.88 -9.25
N VAL A 47 -10.89 -2.57 -9.51
CA VAL A 47 -11.08 -1.98 -10.85
C VAL A 47 -9.97 -2.38 -11.83
N LEU A 48 -8.70 -2.26 -11.41
CA LEU A 48 -7.56 -2.52 -12.30
C LEU A 48 -7.47 -3.97 -12.75
N ALA A 49 -7.61 -4.91 -11.82
CA ALA A 49 -7.52 -6.33 -12.15
C ALA A 49 -8.61 -6.74 -13.14
N LEU A 50 -9.85 -6.27 -12.92
CA LEU A 50 -10.97 -6.49 -13.82
C LEU A 50 -10.78 -5.77 -15.16
N PHE A 51 -10.17 -4.57 -15.17
CA PHE A 51 -9.87 -3.86 -16.42
C PHE A 51 -8.81 -4.61 -17.24
N ALA A 52 -7.73 -5.08 -16.63
CA ALA A 52 -6.75 -5.90 -17.33
C ALA A 52 -7.37 -7.19 -17.88
N ALA A 53 -8.21 -7.86 -17.08
CA ALA A 53 -8.92 -9.07 -17.52
C ALA A 53 -9.89 -8.83 -18.68
N SER A 54 -10.49 -7.64 -18.80
CA SER A 54 -11.42 -7.30 -19.90
C SER A 54 -10.77 -7.27 -21.29
N PHE A 55 -9.44 -7.21 -21.35
CA PHE A 55 -8.68 -7.35 -22.61
C PHE A 55 -8.46 -8.80 -23.03
N GLY A 56 -8.96 -9.79 -22.27
CA GLY A 56 -8.80 -11.21 -22.58
C GLY A 56 -7.38 -11.74 -22.43
N VAL A 57 -6.53 -11.04 -21.66
CA VAL A 57 -5.14 -11.45 -21.41
C VAL A 57 -5.03 -12.52 -20.33
N GLY A 58 -3.94 -13.28 -20.33
CA GLY A 58 -3.66 -14.32 -19.33
C GLY A 58 -3.38 -13.78 -17.93
N PRO A 59 -3.42 -14.66 -16.91
CA PRO A 59 -3.21 -14.27 -15.53
C PRO A 59 -1.85 -13.61 -15.27
N GLU A 60 -0.80 -14.02 -15.97
CA GLU A 60 0.54 -13.43 -15.91
C GLU A 60 0.54 -11.95 -16.33
N ALA A 61 -0.21 -11.61 -17.36
CA ALA A 61 -0.37 -10.24 -17.81
C ALA A 61 -1.20 -9.41 -16.82
N ILE A 62 -2.27 -9.97 -16.25
CA ILE A 62 -3.04 -9.32 -15.18
C ILE A 62 -2.12 -9.02 -13.98
N GLY A 63 -1.33 -9.99 -13.54
CA GLY A 63 -0.36 -9.84 -12.48
C GLY A 63 0.66 -8.73 -12.75
N PHE A 64 1.17 -8.66 -13.99
CA PHE A 64 2.10 -7.62 -14.42
C PHE A 64 1.47 -6.22 -14.38
N ALA A 65 0.25 -6.06 -14.89
CA ALA A 65 -0.46 -4.77 -14.85
C ALA A 65 -0.71 -4.26 -13.41
N VAL A 66 -0.95 -5.17 -12.47
CA VAL A 66 -1.09 -4.81 -11.04
C VAL A 66 0.26 -4.44 -10.42
N ALA A 67 1.32 -5.19 -10.71
CA ALA A 67 2.65 -5.01 -10.13
C ALA A 67 3.37 -3.75 -10.60
N ILE A 68 3.22 -3.35 -11.88
CA ILE A 68 4.09 -2.36 -12.53
C ILE A 68 4.13 -1.00 -11.81
N SER A 69 3.04 -0.53 -11.22
CA SER A 69 3.04 0.73 -10.47
C SER A 69 3.80 0.63 -9.15
N THR A 70 3.82 -0.54 -8.51
CA THR A 70 4.63 -0.78 -7.31
C THR A 70 6.13 -0.86 -7.68
N VAL A 71 6.45 -1.50 -8.81
CA VAL A 71 7.81 -1.52 -9.37
C VAL A 71 8.31 -0.09 -9.61
N THR A 72 7.50 0.78 -10.23
CA THR A 72 7.84 2.22 -10.34
C THR A 72 8.12 2.83 -8.97
N GLY A 73 7.31 2.51 -7.96
CA GLY A 73 7.50 2.97 -6.59
C GLY A 73 8.85 2.58 -6.00
N ILE A 74 9.27 1.32 -6.18
CA ILE A 74 10.56 0.80 -5.66
C ILE A 74 11.74 1.64 -6.17
N PHE A 75 11.76 1.95 -7.46
CA PHE A 75 12.87 2.67 -8.08
C PHE A 75 12.83 4.18 -7.83
N PHE A 76 11.66 4.80 -7.71
CA PHE A 76 11.52 6.26 -7.73
C PHE A 76 11.15 6.91 -6.39
N LYS A 77 10.73 6.16 -5.36
CA LYS A 77 10.43 6.74 -4.02
C LYS A 77 11.64 7.44 -3.42
N MET A 78 12.81 6.81 -3.50
CA MET A 78 14.03 7.36 -2.94
C MET A 78 14.56 8.56 -3.74
N PRO A 79 14.70 8.51 -5.09
CA PRO A 79 15.01 9.69 -5.88
C PRO A 79 14.06 10.86 -5.65
N ALA A 80 12.76 10.60 -5.48
CA ALA A 80 11.77 11.64 -5.19
C ALA A 80 12.00 12.31 -3.82
N GLY A 81 12.36 11.52 -2.80
CA GLY A 81 12.72 12.05 -1.49
C GLY A 81 13.94 12.98 -1.56
N VAL A 82 15.00 12.53 -2.23
CA VAL A 82 16.21 13.35 -2.45
C VAL A 82 15.90 14.60 -3.28
N LEU A 83 15.09 14.46 -4.33
CA LEU A 83 14.67 15.59 -5.16
C LEU A 83 13.94 16.64 -4.31
N SER A 84 13.12 16.22 -3.36
CA SER A 84 12.38 17.14 -2.47
C SER A 84 13.30 17.98 -1.59
N ASP A 85 14.45 17.46 -1.20
CA ASP A 85 15.44 18.20 -0.43
C ASP A 85 16.22 19.21 -1.28
N VAL A 86 16.32 18.99 -2.61
CA VAL A 86 17.05 19.86 -3.55
C VAL A 86 16.18 20.97 -4.11
N ILE A 87 15.02 20.65 -4.68
CA ILE A 87 14.14 21.62 -5.35
C ILE A 87 13.07 22.22 -4.44
N GLY A 88 12.95 21.71 -3.21
CA GLY A 88 11.98 22.10 -2.20
C GLY A 88 10.82 21.09 -2.07
N ARG A 89 10.37 20.90 -0.82
CA ARG A 89 9.35 19.91 -0.48
C ARG A 89 8.00 20.25 -1.09
N THR A 90 7.59 21.51 -1.00
CA THR A 90 6.32 21.98 -1.56
C THR A 90 6.26 21.79 -3.07
N ARG A 91 7.33 22.12 -3.80
CA ARG A 91 7.39 21.93 -5.26
C ARG A 91 7.29 20.46 -5.65
N THR A 92 8.03 19.60 -4.96
CA THR A 92 7.99 18.16 -5.21
C THR A 92 6.62 17.55 -4.84
N LEU A 93 5.97 18.05 -3.78
CA LEU A 93 4.61 17.67 -3.43
C LEU A 93 3.64 17.95 -4.58
N PHE A 94 3.71 19.16 -5.16
CA PHE A 94 2.87 19.52 -6.32
C PHE A 94 3.17 18.67 -7.55
N MET A 95 4.42 18.31 -7.83
CA MET A 95 4.75 17.36 -8.90
C MET A 95 4.02 16.05 -8.71
N GLY A 96 4.01 15.48 -7.49
CA GLY A 96 3.27 14.26 -7.17
C GLY A 96 1.77 14.43 -7.35
N LEU A 97 1.19 15.55 -6.92
CA LEU A 97 -0.24 15.84 -7.07
C LEU A 97 -0.65 16.07 -8.53
N ILE A 98 0.22 16.67 -9.34
CA ILE A 98 -0.01 16.82 -10.79
C ILE A 98 -0.07 15.42 -11.44
N VAL A 99 0.78 14.49 -11.04
CA VAL A 99 0.72 13.10 -11.51
C VAL A 99 -0.60 12.45 -11.09
N PHE A 100 -1.05 12.64 -9.83
CA PHE A 100 -2.36 12.16 -9.36
C PHE A 100 -3.54 12.73 -10.15
N ALA A 101 -3.44 13.99 -10.61
CA ALA A 101 -4.49 14.66 -11.34
C ALA A 101 -4.52 14.29 -12.83
N LEU A 102 -3.35 14.24 -13.48
CA LEU A 102 -3.26 14.12 -14.94
C LEU A 102 -3.14 12.68 -15.43
N VAL A 103 -2.37 11.83 -14.76
CA VAL A 103 -2.16 10.45 -15.25
C VAL A 103 -3.45 9.65 -15.34
N PRO A 104 -4.42 9.75 -14.40
CA PRO A 104 -5.69 9.06 -14.56
C PRO A 104 -6.49 9.46 -15.80
N LEU A 105 -6.29 10.66 -16.37
CA LEU A 105 -6.88 11.03 -17.65
C LEU A 105 -6.34 10.17 -18.80
N GLY A 106 -5.13 9.64 -18.69
CA GLY A 106 -4.55 8.71 -19.65
C GLY A 106 -5.37 7.44 -19.84
N TYR A 107 -6.14 7.01 -18.84
CA TYR A 107 -7.00 5.83 -18.95
C TYR A 107 -8.14 6.01 -19.95
N PHE A 108 -8.57 7.23 -20.28
CA PHE A 108 -9.54 7.48 -21.36
C PHE A 108 -9.04 7.04 -22.74
N PHE A 109 -7.73 6.97 -22.93
CA PHE A 109 -7.09 6.58 -24.17
C PHE A 109 -6.67 5.09 -24.19
N VAL A 110 -6.93 4.37 -23.10
CA VAL A 110 -6.60 2.95 -22.99
C VAL A 110 -7.62 2.12 -23.75
N THR A 111 -7.20 1.57 -24.88
CA THR A 111 -7.99 0.65 -25.72
C THR A 111 -7.32 -0.72 -25.89
N SER A 112 -6.10 -0.89 -25.33
CA SER A 112 -5.34 -2.14 -25.36
C SER A 112 -4.65 -2.39 -24.00
N TYR A 113 -4.24 -3.63 -23.79
CA TYR A 113 -3.50 -4.02 -22.58
C TYR A 113 -2.16 -3.27 -22.45
N GLU A 114 -1.42 -3.09 -23.57
CA GLU A 114 -0.13 -2.39 -23.57
C GLU A 114 -0.30 -0.93 -23.14
N ALA A 115 -1.34 -0.26 -23.65
CA ALA A 115 -1.68 1.10 -23.23
C ALA A 115 -2.02 1.16 -21.73
N LEU A 116 -2.74 0.16 -21.19
CA LEU A 116 -3.02 0.04 -19.77
C LEU A 116 -1.72 -0.02 -18.96
N VAL A 117 -0.78 -0.89 -19.35
CA VAL A 117 0.52 -1.05 -18.67
C VAL A 117 1.33 0.25 -18.68
N VAL A 118 1.37 0.95 -19.81
CA VAL A 118 2.07 2.24 -19.92
C VAL A 118 1.48 3.27 -18.96
N VAL A 119 0.16 3.44 -18.95
CA VAL A 119 -0.50 4.39 -18.03
C VAL A 119 -0.28 3.98 -16.59
N ARG A 120 -0.32 2.70 -16.27
CA ARG A 120 -0.04 2.16 -14.93
C ARG A 120 1.39 2.44 -14.46
N PHE A 121 2.37 2.32 -15.34
CA PHE A 121 3.76 2.68 -15.04
C PHE A 121 3.85 4.15 -14.60
N PHE A 122 3.27 5.07 -15.38
CA PHE A 122 3.25 6.50 -15.02
C PHE A 122 2.42 6.78 -13.77
N HIS A 123 1.32 6.05 -13.54
CA HIS A 123 0.50 6.22 -12.33
C HIS A 123 1.27 5.83 -11.06
N GLY A 124 2.27 4.94 -11.15
CA GLY A 124 3.15 4.61 -10.03
C GLY A 124 3.95 5.80 -9.50
N PHE A 125 4.30 6.77 -10.34
CA PHE A 125 4.98 8.01 -9.91
C PHE A 125 4.14 8.83 -8.94
N ALA A 126 2.81 8.78 -9.02
CA ALA A 126 1.93 9.49 -8.09
C ALA A 126 2.27 9.14 -6.63
N THR A 127 2.29 7.85 -6.31
CA THR A 127 2.60 7.39 -4.94
C THR A 127 4.09 7.45 -4.61
N ALA A 128 4.95 7.24 -5.62
CA ALA A 128 6.40 7.31 -5.45
C ALA A 128 6.87 8.70 -5.02
N ILE A 129 6.30 9.75 -5.61
CA ILE A 129 6.66 11.13 -5.31
C ILE A 129 5.88 11.63 -4.09
N TYR A 130 4.56 11.49 -4.10
CA TYR A 130 3.69 12.05 -3.06
C TYR A 130 3.96 11.51 -1.66
N GLY A 131 4.10 10.18 -1.52
CA GLY A 131 4.18 9.51 -0.22
C GLY A 131 5.28 10.05 0.70
N PRO A 132 6.55 9.96 0.33
CA PRO A 132 7.65 10.44 1.17
C PRO A 132 7.62 11.97 1.37
N VAL A 133 7.22 12.72 0.33
CA VAL A 133 7.27 14.19 0.35
C VAL A 133 6.20 14.79 1.24
N VAL A 134 4.96 14.28 1.21
CA VAL A 134 3.89 14.80 2.07
C VAL A 134 4.19 14.59 3.55
N MET A 135 4.81 13.47 3.90
CA MET A 135 5.23 13.22 5.29
C MET A 135 6.30 14.24 5.73
N ALA A 136 7.26 14.56 4.85
CA ALA A 136 8.27 15.58 5.12
C ALA A 136 7.66 16.99 5.28
N VAL A 137 6.69 17.35 4.44
CA VAL A 137 5.94 18.61 4.55
C VAL A 137 5.20 18.68 5.90
N ILE A 138 4.51 17.62 6.32
CA ILE A 138 3.79 17.61 7.59
C ILE A 138 4.74 17.76 8.78
N VAL A 139 5.89 17.08 8.76
CA VAL A 139 6.92 17.20 9.82
C VAL A 139 7.42 18.63 9.95
N GLU A 140 7.58 19.34 8.84
CA GLU A 140 8.00 20.74 8.84
C GLU A 140 6.95 21.66 9.45
N PHE A 141 5.67 21.48 9.09
CA PHE A 141 4.56 22.23 9.69
C PHE A 141 4.28 21.92 11.16
N ALA A 142 4.60 20.70 11.60
CA ALA A 142 4.19 20.20 12.91
C ALA A 142 4.98 20.79 14.09
N GLY A 143 6.18 21.36 13.86
CA GLY A 143 7.03 21.88 14.92
C GLY A 143 7.27 20.83 16.03
N THR A 144 6.77 21.08 17.25
CA THR A 144 6.89 20.16 18.39
C THR A 144 5.84 19.03 18.39
N ARG A 145 4.75 19.13 17.61
CA ARG A 145 3.63 18.15 17.58
C ARG A 145 3.75 17.14 16.44
N ARG A 146 4.97 16.79 16.02
CA ARG A 146 5.24 15.93 14.85
C ARG A 146 4.52 14.59 14.90
N ALA A 147 4.63 13.87 16.01
CA ALA A 147 4.03 12.54 16.16
C ALA A 147 2.50 12.58 16.08
N GLU A 148 1.89 13.57 16.71
CA GLU A 148 0.44 13.75 16.70
C GLU A 148 -0.09 14.06 15.28
N MET A 149 0.51 15.03 14.59
CA MET A 149 0.07 15.42 13.25
C MET A 149 0.29 14.31 12.22
N LEU A 150 1.43 13.61 12.27
CA LEU A 150 1.67 12.43 11.45
C LEU A 150 0.66 11.31 11.70
N SER A 151 0.30 11.06 12.96
CA SER A 151 -0.69 10.05 13.32
C SER A 151 -2.08 10.39 12.77
N TRP A 152 -2.52 11.64 12.92
CA TRP A 152 -3.80 12.10 12.37
C TRP A 152 -3.83 12.01 10.84
N PHE A 153 -2.78 12.50 10.18
CA PHE A 153 -2.67 12.42 8.71
C PHE A 153 -2.70 10.96 8.24
N SER A 154 -1.93 10.08 8.87
CA SER A 154 -1.92 8.66 8.55
C SER A 154 -3.31 8.02 8.73
N SER A 155 -4.01 8.34 9.81
CA SER A 155 -5.35 7.81 10.08
C SER A 155 -6.35 8.25 8.99
N ILE A 156 -6.32 9.51 8.60
CA ILE A 156 -7.22 10.06 7.57
C ILE A 156 -6.92 9.46 6.20
N THR A 157 -5.66 9.30 5.84
CA THR A 157 -5.25 8.70 4.56
C THR A 157 -5.59 7.21 4.48
N ILE A 158 -5.54 6.50 5.60
CA ILE A 158 -5.98 5.10 5.70
C ILE A 158 -7.47 4.96 5.44
N ILE A 159 -8.31 5.88 5.95
CA ILE A 159 -9.74 5.91 5.65
C ILE A 159 -9.96 6.09 4.14
N GLY A 160 -9.17 6.93 3.47
CA GLY A 160 -9.21 7.07 2.00
C GLY A 160 -8.95 5.74 1.28
N ASN A 161 -7.94 4.99 1.70
CA ASN A 161 -7.68 3.65 1.15
C ASN A 161 -8.82 2.67 1.41
N LEU A 162 -9.38 2.67 2.63
CA LEU A 162 -10.44 1.75 3.04
C LEU A 162 -11.72 1.97 2.24
N VAL A 163 -12.06 3.22 1.95
CA VAL A 163 -13.27 3.59 1.19
C VAL A 163 -13.09 3.41 -0.32
N GLY A 164 -11.88 3.65 -0.83
CA GLY A 164 -11.61 3.68 -2.26
C GLY A 164 -11.90 2.35 -2.98
N ALA A 165 -11.51 1.22 -2.42
CA ALA A 165 -11.70 -0.08 -3.05
C ALA A 165 -13.18 -0.51 -3.14
N PRO A 166 -13.99 -0.47 -2.07
CA PRO A 166 -15.42 -0.73 -2.17
C PRO A 166 -16.15 0.26 -3.10
N LEU A 167 -15.74 1.54 -3.08
CA LEU A 167 -16.31 2.56 -3.95
C LEU A 167 -16.04 2.26 -5.43
N GLY A 168 -14.82 1.84 -5.79
CA GLY A 168 -14.49 1.43 -7.15
C GLY A 168 -15.32 0.24 -7.64
N GLY A 169 -15.47 -0.78 -6.80
CA GLY A 169 -16.33 -1.92 -7.07
C GLY A 169 -17.82 -1.54 -7.18
N LEU A 170 -18.31 -0.66 -6.30
CA LEU A 170 -19.68 -0.15 -6.33
C LEU A 170 -19.96 0.61 -7.63
N LEU A 171 -19.07 1.50 -8.04
CA LEU A 171 -19.21 2.26 -9.29
C LEU A 171 -19.28 1.34 -10.50
N LEU A 172 -18.38 0.36 -10.60
CA LEU A 172 -18.43 -0.62 -11.69
C LEU A 172 -19.75 -1.41 -11.70
N THR A 173 -20.18 -1.90 -10.53
CA THR A 173 -21.44 -2.66 -10.41
C THR A 173 -22.65 -1.80 -10.80
N LEU A 174 -22.69 -0.55 -10.33
CA LEU A 174 -23.78 0.37 -10.62
C LEU A 174 -23.85 0.72 -12.11
N LEU A 175 -22.71 1.02 -12.73
CA LEU A 175 -22.63 1.32 -14.16
C LEU A 175 -23.05 0.11 -15.02
N THR A 176 -22.62 -1.10 -14.67
CA THR A 176 -23.02 -2.34 -15.35
C THR A 176 -24.53 -2.56 -15.23
N TRP A 177 -25.10 -2.35 -14.03
CA TRP A 177 -26.54 -2.48 -13.81
C TRP A 177 -27.34 -1.43 -14.60
N LEU A 178 -26.94 -0.16 -14.58
CA LEU A 178 -27.61 0.93 -15.31
C LEU A 178 -27.56 0.75 -16.82
N SER A 179 -26.52 0.12 -17.33
CA SER A 179 -26.36 -0.17 -18.77
C SER A 179 -27.03 -1.48 -19.20
N ALA A 180 -27.64 -2.23 -18.27
CA ALA A 180 -28.23 -3.55 -18.49
C ALA A 180 -27.26 -4.52 -19.19
N THR A 181 -25.98 -4.51 -18.81
CA THR A 181 -24.95 -5.39 -19.38
C THR A 181 -24.54 -6.46 -18.34
N ASP A 182 -24.14 -7.65 -18.80
CA ASP A 182 -23.73 -8.75 -17.92
C ASP A 182 -22.33 -8.56 -17.33
N SER A 183 -21.50 -7.72 -17.98
CA SER A 183 -20.12 -7.47 -17.57
C SER A 183 -19.71 -6.01 -17.80
N PRO A 184 -18.72 -5.50 -17.04
CA PRO A 184 -18.20 -4.15 -17.24
C PRO A 184 -17.61 -3.97 -18.64
N SER A 185 -18.10 -2.95 -19.37
CA SER A 185 -17.57 -2.53 -20.67
C SER A 185 -16.37 -1.58 -20.51
N LEU A 186 -15.61 -1.37 -21.58
CA LEU A 186 -14.51 -0.40 -21.64
C LEU A 186 -14.96 1.00 -21.19
N THR A 187 -16.16 1.44 -21.59
CA THR A 187 -16.75 2.73 -21.20
C THR A 187 -16.94 2.83 -19.68
N HIS A 188 -17.36 1.75 -19.01
CA HIS A 188 -17.53 1.74 -17.56
C HIS A 188 -16.18 1.98 -16.84
N PHE A 189 -15.10 1.35 -17.29
CA PHE A 189 -13.77 1.60 -16.77
C PHE A 189 -13.33 3.05 -16.99
N HIS A 190 -13.56 3.60 -18.20
CA HIS A 190 -13.25 5.00 -18.49
C HIS A 190 -13.99 5.97 -17.54
N ILE A 191 -15.30 5.74 -17.27
CA ILE A 191 -16.07 6.55 -16.34
C ILE A 191 -15.48 6.47 -14.92
N VAL A 192 -15.15 5.27 -14.45
CA VAL A 192 -14.54 5.08 -13.11
C VAL A 192 -13.21 5.82 -13.02
N TYR A 193 -12.35 5.70 -14.03
CA TYR A 193 -11.07 6.44 -14.06
C TYR A 193 -11.26 7.95 -14.24
N GLY A 194 -12.36 8.40 -14.82
CA GLY A 194 -12.78 9.81 -14.81
C GLY A 194 -13.04 10.33 -13.39
N ILE A 195 -13.70 9.52 -12.56
CA ILE A 195 -13.91 9.85 -11.12
C ILE A 195 -12.58 9.83 -10.37
N VAL A 196 -11.68 8.88 -10.67
CA VAL A 196 -10.31 8.86 -10.13
C VAL A 196 -9.58 10.16 -10.47
N ALA A 197 -9.64 10.61 -11.72
CA ALA A 197 -9.04 11.88 -12.15
C ALA A 197 -9.67 13.08 -11.44
N ALA A 198 -10.99 13.09 -11.26
CA ALA A 198 -11.69 14.16 -10.53
C ALA A 198 -11.21 14.26 -9.07
N PHE A 199 -11.01 13.12 -8.36
CA PHE A 199 -10.45 13.11 -7.01
C PHE A 199 -9.00 13.60 -6.99
N GLY A 200 -8.19 13.20 -7.98
CA GLY A 200 -6.82 13.69 -8.15
C GLY A 200 -6.78 15.19 -8.39
N MET A 201 -7.65 15.70 -9.27
CA MET A 201 -7.77 17.14 -9.55
C MET A 201 -8.24 17.92 -8.31
N ALA A 202 -9.26 17.41 -7.61
CA ALA A 202 -9.73 18.03 -6.36
C ALA A 202 -8.61 18.11 -5.32
N SER A 203 -7.80 17.05 -5.18
CA SER A 203 -6.64 17.07 -4.27
C SER A 203 -5.61 18.12 -4.67
N LEU A 204 -5.32 18.28 -5.96
CA LEU A 204 -4.42 19.30 -6.48
C LEU A 204 -4.96 20.71 -6.24
N PHE A 205 -6.23 20.98 -6.53
CA PHE A 205 -6.84 22.30 -6.31
C PHE A 205 -6.87 22.68 -4.83
N ILE A 206 -7.23 21.76 -3.93
CA ILE A 206 -7.21 22.01 -2.48
C ILE A 206 -5.77 22.31 -2.04
N ALA A 207 -4.78 21.56 -2.53
CA ALA A 207 -3.38 21.80 -2.18
C ALA A 207 -2.93 23.19 -2.67
N LEU A 208 -3.27 23.60 -3.90
CA LEU A 208 -2.99 24.92 -4.43
C LEU A 208 -3.60 26.02 -3.57
N TRP A 209 -4.85 25.84 -3.14
CA TRP A 209 -5.54 26.81 -2.30
C TRP A 209 -4.95 26.90 -0.88
N VAL A 210 -4.64 25.75 -0.27
CA VAL A 210 -4.13 25.66 1.11
C VAL A 210 -2.67 26.12 1.24
N MET A 211 -1.87 25.88 0.19
CA MET A 211 -0.42 26.17 0.16
C MET A 211 -0.09 27.51 -0.51
N GLN A 212 -1.10 28.38 -0.79
CA GLN A 212 -0.87 29.70 -1.38
C GLN A 212 0.14 30.51 -0.56
N GLY A 213 1.15 31.06 -1.25
CA GLY A 213 2.19 31.89 -0.65
C GLY A 213 3.24 31.16 0.20
N ARG A 214 3.19 29.82 0.25
CA ARG A 214 4.14 29.00 1.03
C ARG A 214 5.05 28.17 0.12
N TRP A 215 5.69 28.84 -0.82
CA TRP A 215 6.68 28.21 -1.69
C TRP A 215 8.04 28.22 -1.00
N ASP A 216 8.61 27.03 -0.79
CA ASP A 216 9.95 26.90 -0.24
C ASP A 216 10.96 27.61 -1.16
N ALA A 217 11.86 28.38 -0.56
CA ALA A 217 13.06 28.79 -1.27
C ALA A 217 13.85 27.51 -1.62
N PRO A 218 14.44 27.43 -2.83
CA PRO A 218 15.35 26.34 -3.14
C PRO A 218 16.43 26.29 -2.06
N SER A 219 16.55 25.18 -1.35
CA SER A 219 17.67 25.01 -0.45
C SER A 219 18.92 24.91 -1.32
N HIS A 220 19.82 25.90 -1.21
CA HIS A 220 21.15 25.81 -1.81
C HIS A 220 21.93 24.70 -1.13
N HIS A 221 21.64 23.45 -1.52
CA HIS A 221 22.48 22.33 -1.16
C HIS A 221 23.50 22.16 -2.28
N ASP A 222 24.77 22.43 -1.96
CA ASP A 222 25.88 22.10 -2.82
C ASP A 222 25.80 20.63 -3.25
N GLY A 223 26.19 20.32 -4.51
CA GLY A 223 26.20 18.93 -5.01
C GLY A 223 26.98 17.94 -4.13
N LYS A 224 27.84 18.43 -3.23
CA LYS A 224 28.51 17.68 -2.16
C LYS A 224 27.54 17.11 -1.11
N ALA A 225 26.42 17.80 -0.85
CA ALA A 225 25.41 17.30 0.10
C ALA A 225 24.69 16.09 -0.47
N LEU A 226 24.39 16.06 -1.76
CA LEU A 226 23.75 14.95 -2.45
C LEU A 226 24.64 13.69 -2.42
N SER A 227 25.94 13.82 -2.73
CA SER A 227 26.89 12.72 -2.70
C SER A 227 27.09 12.16 -1.28
N ALA A 228 27.07 13.04 -0.26
CA ALA A 228 27.16 12.62 1.14
C ALA A 228 25.89 11.87 1.60
N VAL A 229 24.69 12.30 1.19
CA VAL A 229 23.43 11.60 1.47
C VAL A 229 23.45 10.21 0.81
N TRP A 230 23.88 10.11 -0.45
CA TRP A 230 24.01 8.83 -1.15
C TRP A 230 25.06 7.92 -0.51
N ALA A 231 26.21 8.44 -0.09
CA ALA A 231 27.24 7.68 0.61
C ALA A 231 26.73 7.13 1.94
N LYS A 232 26.06 7.98 2.75
CA LYS A 232 25.47 7.59 4.04
C LYS A 232 24.37 6.53 3.84
N PHE A 233 23.51 6.70 2.84
CA PHE A 233 22.48 5.73 2.50
C PHE A 233 23.10 4.38 2.10
N ARG A 234 24.05 4.39 1.16
CA ARG A 234 24.71 3.14 0.70
C ARG A 234 25.40 2.40 1.85
N THR A 235 26.05 3.13 2.74
CA THR A 235 26.70 2.55 3.92
C THR A 235 25.66 1.95 4.87
N GLY A 236 24.59 2.69 5.16
CA GLY A 236 23.51 2.20 6.03
C GLY A 236 22.77 0.98 5.45
N VAL A 237 22.47 0.98 4.14
CA VAL A 237 21.86 -0.19 3.46
C VAL A 237 22.80 -1.39 3.54
N ARG A 238 24.10 -1.19 3.30
CA ARG A 238 25.10 -2.27 3.39
C ARG A 238 25.16 -2.87 4.78
N GLU A 239 25.22 -2.06 5.83
CA GLU A 239 25.25 -2.51 7.23
C GLU A 239 24.01 -3.33 7.58
N ILE A 240 22.83 -2.88 7.14
CA ILE A 240 21.56 -3.57 7.38
C ILE A 240 21.47 -4.89 6.62
N LEU A 241 21.91 -4.91 5.36
CA LEU A 241 21.95 -6.15 4.56
C LEU A 241 22.99 -7.15 5.11
N MET A 242 23.96 -6.71 5.89
CA MET A 242 24.91 -7.57 6.59
C MET A 242 24.43 -8.06 7.95
N ASP A 243 23.44 -7.40 8.58
CA ASP A 243 22.80 -7.91 9.81
C ASP A 243 21.77 -8.99 9.46
N ARG A 244 22.14 -10.24 9.68
CA ARG A 244 21.30 -11.41 9.39
C ARG A 244 19.94 -11.35 10.09
N ARG A 245 19.84 -10.76 11.29
CA ARG A 245 18.60 -10.66 12.06
C ARG A 245 17.62 -9.69 11.40
N VAL A 246 18.14 -8.51 11.02
CA VAL A 246 17.34 -7.48 10.33
C VAL A 246 16.88 -8.01 8.98
N LEU A 247 17.76 -8.66 8.22
CA LEU A 247 17.44 -9.21 6.91
C LEU A 247 16.41 -10.34 7.00
N LEU A 248 16.57 -11.29 7.94
CA LEU A 248 15.59 -12.36 8.15
C LEU A 248 14.22 -11.81 8.53
N THR A 249 14.17 -10.84 9.46
CA THR A 249 12.91 -10.22 9.87
C THR A 249 12.25 -9.44 8.74
N SER A 250 13.02 -8.67 7.99
CA SER A 250 12.50 -7.91 6.83
C SER A 250 11.98 -8.82 5.71
N ASN A 251 12.62 -9.98 5.51
CA ASN A 251 12.12 -10.96 4.55
C ASN A 251 10.80 -11.60 4.96
N MET A 252 10.50 -11.73 6.28
CA MET A 252 9.17 -12.17 6.72
C MET A 252 8.09 -11.20 6.25
N GLU A 253 8.32 -9.90 6.42
CA GLU A 253 7.42 -8.87 5.92
C GLU A 253 7.31 -8.91 4.39
N GLY A 254 8.45 -9.05 3.67
CA GLY A 254 8.45 -9.17 2.21
C GLY A 254 7.63 -10.35 1.70
N ILE A 255 7.82 -11.55 2.28
CA ILE A 255 7.08 -12.76 1.88
C ILE A 255 5.60 -12.66 2.27
N GLN A 256 5.29 -12.06 3.43
CA GLN A 256 3.91 -11.79 3.79
C GLN A 256 3.26 -10.84 2.78
N ASN A 257 3.95 -9.77 2.39
CA ASN A 257 3.46 -8.81 1.39
C ASN A 257 3.39 -9.39 -0.04
N LEU A 258 4.18 -10.39 -0.37
CA LEU A 258 3.99 -11.16 -1.59
C LEU A 258 2.58 -11.78 -1.62
N SER A 259 2.10 -12.36 -0.51
CA SER A 259 0.74 -12.89 -0.44
C SER A 259 -0.34 -11.78 -0.50
N VAL A 260 -0.09 -10.60 0.08
CA VAL A 260 -0.99 -9.44 -0.05
C VAL A 260 -1.11 -9.01 -1.51
N GLY A 261 0.02 -8.86 -2.21
CA GLY A 261 0.02 -8.48 -3.63
C GLY A 261 -0.67 -9.50 -4.53
N ALA A 262 -0.43 -10.81 -4.28
CA ALA A 262 -1.12 -11.89 -4.99
C ALA A 262 -2.64 -11.84 -4.75
N LEU A 263 -3.07 -11.63 -3.51
CA LEU A 263 -4.48 -11.51 -3.14
C LEU A 263 -5.11 -10.25 -3.77
N GLU A 264 -4.40 -9.14 -3.77
CA GLU A 264 -4.86 -7.89 -4.39
C GLU A 264 -5.18 -8.06 -5.88
N ALA A 265 -4.33 -8.78 -6.61
CA ALA A 265 -4.52 -9.01 -8.04
C ALA A 265 -5.62 -10.03 -8.32
N PHE A 266 -5.65 -11.15 -7.59
CA PHE A 266 -6.42 -12.32 -7.99
C PHE A 266 -7.67 -12.59 -7.16
N LEU A 267 -7.82 -12.03 -5.96
CA LEU A 267 -9.09 -12.14 -5.22
C LEU A 267 -10.27 -11.49 -5.96
N PRO A 268 -10.13 -10.29 -6.58
CA PRO A 268 -11.20 -9.73 -7.37
C PRO A 268 -11.56 -10.56 -8.60
N ILE A 269 -10.55 -11.10 -9.28
CA ILE A 269 -10.76 -11.96 -10.45
C ILE A 269 -11.49 -13.24 -10.04
N TYR A 270 -11.03 -13.91 -8.97
CA TYR A 270 -11.67 -15.09 -8.42
C TYR A 270 -13.14 -14.81 -8.01
N ALA A 271 -13.36 -13.72 -7.27
CA ALA A 271 -14.68 -13.34 -6.79
C ALA A 271 -15.68 -13.08 -7.94
N VAL A 272 -15.24 -12.37 -8.99
CA VAL A 272 -16.12 -11.99 -10.09
C VAL A 272 -16.24 -13.10 -11.14
N MET A 273 -15.11 -13.66 -11.61
CA MET A 273 -15.10 -14.58 -12.75
C MET A 273 -15.36 -16.04 -12.35
N VAL A 274 -14.98 -16.45 -11.14
CA VAL A 274 -15.17 -17.83 -10.67
C VAL A 274 -16.39 -17.98 -9.80
N CYS A 275 -16.57 -17.05 -8.82
CA CYS A 275 -17.72 -17.12 -7.90
C CYS A 275 -18.98 -16.42 -8.44
N GLY A 276 -18.89 -15.64 -9.51
CA GLY A 276 -20.02 -14.89 -10.10
C GLY A 276 -20.49 -13.70 -9.26
N PHE A 277 -19.64 -13.17 -8.37
CA PHE A 277 -19.98 -12.01 -7.55
C PHE A 277 -19.85 -10.70 -8.33
N SER A 278 -20.52 -9.65 -7.89
CA SER A 278 -20.32 -8.32 -8.46
C SER A 278 -18.95 -7.72 -8.08
N ALA A 279 -18.50 -6.74 -8.83
CA ALA A 279 -17.29 -5.97 -8.51
C ALA A 279 -17.37 -5.29 -7.14
N PHE A 280 -18.58 -4.94 -6.66
CA PHE A 280 -18.80 -4.41 -5.31
C PHE A 280 -18.44 -5.44 -4.22
N HIS A 281 -18.88 -6.69 -4.38
CA HIS A 281 -18.49 -7.76 -3.45
C HIS A 281 -16.98 -7.95 -3.42
N ALA A 282 -16.31 -7.92 -4.58
CA ALA A 282 -14.84 -8.00 -4.63
C ALA A 282 -14.17 -6.82 -3.90
N GLY A 283 -14.70 -5.60 -4.07
CA GLY A 283 -14.26 -4.41 -3.35
C GLY A 283 -14.48 -4.50 -1.84
N LEU A 284 -15.59 -5.10 -1.39
CA LEU A 284 -15.87 -5.34 0.03
C LEU A 284 -14.91 -6.37 0.65
N LEU A 285 -14.61 -7.47 -0.05
CA LEU A 285 -13.64 -8.47 0.42
C LEU A 285 -12.28 -7.81 0.69
N TRP A 286 -11.81 -6.99 -0.23
CA TRP A 286 -10.56 -6.24 -0.08
C TRP A 286 -10.66 -5.16 1.01
N GLY A 287 -11.78 -4.43 1.07
CA GLY A 287 -12.05 -3.42 2.10
C GLY A 287 -12.05 -4.00 3.51
N VAL A 288 -12.66 -5.18 3.72
CA VAL A 288 -12.65 -5.87 5.01
C VAL A 288 -11.26 -6.33 5.38
N GLN A 289 -10.51 -6.89 4.44
CA GLN A 289 -9.12 -7.31 4.64
C GLN A 289 -8.27 -6.13 5.16
N ILE A 290 -8.27 -4.99 4.46
CA ILE A 290 -7.55 -3.78 4.88
C ILE A 290 -8.09 -3.24 6.20
N GLY A 291 -9.41 -3.18 6.36
CA GLY A 291 -10.06 -2.65 7.55
C GLY A 291 -9.66 -3.40 8.81
N VAL A 292 -9.72 -4.74 8.76
CA VAL A 292 -9.28 -5.59 9.88
C VAL A 292 -7.79 -5.43 10.13
N SER A 293 -6.95 -5.44 9.08
CA SER A 293 -5.51 -5.22 9.21
C SER A 293 -5.21 -3.92 9.95
N VAL A 294 -5.75 -2.80 9.49
CA VAL A 294 -5.48 -1.48 10.05
C VAL A 294 -5.99 -1.34 11.49
N LEU A 295 -7.22 -1.77 11.75
CA LEU A 295 -7.82 -1.66 13.08
C LEU A 295 -7.14 -2.56 14.11
N SER A 296 -6.57 -3.68 13.67
CA SER A 296 -5.90 -4.64 14.55
C SER A 296 -4.44 -4.26 14.85
N LYS A 297 -3.74 -3.50 13.98
CA LYS A 297 -2.32 -3.16 14.15
C LYS A 297 -1.96 -2.59 15.53
N PRO A 298 -2.71 -1.63 16.12
CA PRO A 298 -2.37 -1.11 17.45
C PRO A 298 -2.51 -2.15 18.57
N LEU A 299 -3.50 -3.06 18.45
CA LEU A 299 -3.71 -4.13 19.42
C LEU A 299 -2.62 -5.20 19.27
N MET A 300 -2.31 -5.59 18.05
CA MET A 300 -1.27 -6.59 17.76
C MET A 300 0.11 -6.10 18.17
N GLY A 301 0.41 -4.82 18.03
CA GLY A 301 1.63 -4.21 18.57
C GLY A 301 1.74 -4.41 20.09
N LYS A 302 0.68 -4.10 20.84
CA LYS A 302 0.66 -4.30 22.31
C LYS A 302 0.80 -5.77 22.72
N ILE A 303 0.16 -6.68 21.97
CA ILE A 303 0.27 -8.13 22.20
C ILE A 303 1.69 -8.60 21.91
N SER A 304 2.30 -8.08 20.84
CA SER A 304 3.66 -8.37 20.41
C SER A 304 4.70 -7.99 21.49
N ASP A 305 4.52 -6.83 22.11
CA ASP A 305 5.40 -6.38 23.20
C ASP A 305 5.32 -7.29 24.43
N ARG A 306 4.17 -7.95 24.69
CA ARG A 306 3.96 -8.81 25.87
C ARG A 306 4.34 -10.27 25.65
N HIS A 307 4.08 -10.82 24.45
CA HIS A 307 4.21 -12.26 24.19
C HIS A 307 5.45 -12.62 23.34
N GLY A 308 6.26 -11.61 23.01
CA GLY A 308 7.48 -11.79 22.22
C GLY A 308 7.25 -11.65 20.72
N ARG A 309 7.97 -10.68 20.14
CA ARG A 309 7.80 -10.26 18.72
C ARG A 309 8.11 -11.37 17.72
N GLN A 310 9.14 -12.17 17.97
CA GLN A 310 9.53 -13.29 17.12
C GLN A 310 8.44 -14.36 17.01
N SER A 311 7.82 -14.70 18.17
CA SER A 311 6.74 -15.68 18.22
C SER A 311 5.52 -15.20 17.43
N LEU A 312 5.17 -13.91 17.54
CA LEU A 312 4.05 -13.35 16.80
C LEU A 312 4.31 -13.28 15.29
N VAL A 313 5.52 -12.94 14.85
CA VAL A 313 5.86 -13.01 13.42
C VAL A 313 5.67 -14.44 12.90
N PHE A 314 6.19 -15.44 13.64
CA PHE A 314 6.04 -16.86 13.28
C PHE A 314 4.58 -17.29 13.13
N TRP A 315 3.76 -17.08 14.16
CA TRP A 315 2.35 -17.47 14.14
C TRP A 315 1.50 -16.63 13.18
N GLY A 316 1.82 -15.35 13.04
CA GLY A 316 1.16 -14.46 12.10
C GLY A 316 1.27 -14.93 10.65
N MET A 317 2.41 -15.52 10.26
CA MET A 317 2.57 -16.13 8.94
C MET A 317 1.59 -17.29 8.70
N PHE A 318 1.32 -18.12 9.71
CA PHE A 318 0.30 -19.18 9.61
C PHE A 318 -1.12 -18.60 9.54
N VAL A 319 -1.40 -17.53 10.31
CA VAL A 319 -2.69 -16.84 10.26
C VAL A 319 -2.94 -16.21 8.88
N CYS A 320 -1.88 -15.84 8.14
CA CYS A 320 -1.98 -15.46 6.73
C CYS A 320 -2.10 -16.67 5.79
N ALA A 321 -1.27 -17.71 5.99
CA ALA A 321 -1.16 -18.83 5.06
C ALA A 321 -2.45 -19.67 4.97
N ILE A 322 -3.08 -19.95 6.11
CA ILE A 322 -4.27 -20.79 6.16
C ILE A 322 -5.45 -20.19 5.37
N PRO A 323 -5.92 -18.96 5.66
CA PRO A 323 -7.02 -18.38 4.89
C PRO A 323 -6.67 -18.19 3.42
N PHE A 324 -5.40 -17.81 3.10
CA PHE A 324 -4.95 -17.68 1.73
C PHE A 324 -5.09 -18.98 0.94
N ALA A 325 -4.65 -20.10 1.49
CA ALA A 325 -4.77 -21.41 0.87
C ALA A 325 -6.24 -21.89 0.74
N LEU A 326 -7.11 -21.46 1.66
CA LEU A 326 -8.51 -21.88 1.71
C LEU A 326 -9.42 -21.09 0.76
N ILE A 327 -9.10 -19.85 0.41
CA ILE A 327 -9.92 -18.98 -0.46
C ILE A 327 -10.42 -19.73 -1.70
N PRO A 328 -9.59 -20.46 -2.50
CA PRO A 328 -10.04 -21.07 -3.75
C PRO A 328 -10.97 -22.30 -3.58
N TRP A 329 -11.22 -22.73 -2.36
CA TRP A 329 -12.10 -23.85 -2.07
C TRP A 329 -13.53 -23.44 -1.76
N PHE A 330 -13.79 -22.14 -1.59
CA PHE A 330 -15.09 -21.64 -1.18
C PHE A 330 -15.65 -20.63 -2.19
N HIS A 331 -16.96 -20.77 -2.47
CA HIS A 331 -17.72 -19.91 -3.36
C HIS A 331 -18.79 -19.11 -2.60
N SER A 332 -18.80 -19.17 -1.27
CA SER A 332 -19.72 -18.39 -0.43
C SER A 332 -19.09 -17.04 -0.06
N PHE A 333 -19.82 -15.96 -0.32
CA PHE A 333 -19.36 -14.60 0.02
C PHE A 333 -19.04 -14.44 1.50
N SER A 334 -19.91 -14.97 2.38
CA SER A 334 -19.71 -14.88 3.84
C SER A 334 -18.44 -15.61 4.30
N ILE A 335 -18.13 -16.77 3.71
CA ILE A 335 -16.90 -17.51 4.04
C ILE A 335 -15.69 -16.75 3.52
N LEU A 336 -15.71 -16.25 2.29
CA LEU A 336 -14.62 -15.45 1.74
C LEU A 336 -14.39 -14.17 2.55
N LEU A 337 -15.44 -13.53 3.06
CA LEU A 337 -15.36 -12.36 3.92
C LEU A 337 -14.64 -12.70 5.25
N ILE A 338 -14.96 -13.83 5.85
CA ILE A 338 -14.30 -14.31 7.08
C ILE A 338 -12.82 -14.62 6.79
N LEU A 339 -12.52 -15.31 5.68
CA LEU A 339 -11.14 -15.62 5.29
C LEU A 339 -10.33 -14.35 5.02
N ALA A 340 -10.92 -13.36 4.34
CA ALA A 340 -10.30 -12.05 4.12
C ALA A 340 -10.02 -11.31 5.44
N ALA A 341 -10.96 -11.36 6.40
CA ALA A 341 -10.79 -10.78 7.73
C ALA A 341 -9.66 -11.46 8.52
N ILE A 342 -9.60 -12.79 8.52
CA ILE A 342 -8.54 -13.55 9.20
C ILE A 342 -7.18 -13.27 8.54
N PHE A 343 -7.12 -13.20 7.22
CA PHE A 343 -5.91 -12.82 6.50
C PHE A 343 -5.44 -11.40 6.89
N GLY A 344 -6.36 -10.43 6.96
CA GLY A 344 -6.06 -9.06 7.40
C GLY A 344 -5.54 -9.03 8.85
N LEU A 345 -6.08 -9.87 9.74
CA LEU A 345 -5.55 -10.00 11.11
C LEU A 345 -4.12 -10.56 11.09
N GLY A 346 -3.84 -11.58 10.29
CA GLY A 346 -2.50 -12.15 10.11
C GLY A 346 -1.50 -11.10 9.60
N GLU A 347 -1.89 -10.30 8.61
CA GLU A 347 -1.09 -9.15 8.14
C GLU A 347 -0.79 -8.18 9.28
N ALA A 348 -1.78 -7.81 10.09
CA ALA A 348 -1.57 -6.91 11.21
C ALA A 348 -0.56 -7.46 12.23
N ILE A 349 -0.63 -8.76 12.52
CA ILE A 349 0.29 -9.45 13.43
C ILE A 349 1.73 -9.37 12.87
N VAL A 350 1.95 -9.77 11.62
CA VAL A 350 3.28 -9.81 11.02
C VAL A 350 3.86 -8.41 10.91
N THR A 351 3.14 -7.48 10.27
CA THR A 351 3.64 -6.11 10.02
C THR A 351 3.99 -5.37 11.31
N SER A 352 3.11 -5.42 12.34
CA SER A 352 3.37 -4.73 13.60
C SER A 352 4.58 -5.32 14.33
N SER A 353 4.68 -6.65 14.35
CA SER A 353 5.73 -7.35 15.09
C SER A 353 7.08 -7.28 14.36
N ALA A 354 7.10 -7.42 13.03
CA ALA A 354 8.32 -7.36 12.24
C ALA A 354 8.94 -5.95 12.25
N ALA A 355 8.13 -4.90 12.07
CA ALA A 355 8.62 -3.53 12.13
C ALA A 355 9.23 -3.19 13.50
N ALA A 356 8.58 -3.61 14.60
CA ALA A 356 9.09 -3.42 15.94
C ALA A 356 10.37 -4.22 16.20
N LEU A 357 10.45 -5.47 15.68
CA LEU A 357 11.63 -6.33 15.85
C LEU A 357 12.84 -5.79 15.07
N VAL A 358 12.64 -5.24 13.86
CA VAL A 358 13.68 -4.53 13.11
C VAL A 358 14.19 -3.32 13.89
N ALA A 359 13.29 -2.55 14.49
CA ALA A 359 13.65 -1.39 15.30
C ALA A 359 14.48 -1.78 16.53
N ASP A 360 14.21 -2.94 17.16
CA ASP A 360 14.99 -3.45 18.31
C ASP A 360 16.42 -3.87 17.93
N PHE A 361 16.59 -4.43 16.74
CA PHE A 361 17.91 -4.88 16.27
C PHE A 361 18.80 -3.74 15.78
N CYS A 362 18.21 -2.59 15.48
CA CYS A 362 18.93 -1.47 14.90
C CYS A 362 19.38 -0.45 15.95
N ARG A 363 20.58 0.10 15.74
CA ARG A 363 21.04 1.26 16.51
C ARG A 363 20.19 2.48 16.13
N GLN A 364 19.97 3.37 17.10
CA GLN A 364 19.18 4.59 16.92
C GLN A 364 19.66 5.44 15.71
N ASP A 365 20.99 5.49 15.49
CA ASP A 365 21.61 6.27 14.42
C ASP A 365 21.29 5.72 13.01
N HIS A 366 20.95 4.44 12.92
CA HIS A 366 20.68 3.71 11.67
C HIS A 366 19.21 3.33 11.47
N LEU A 367 18.33 3.67 12.43
CA LEU A 367 16.92 3.30 12.42
C LEU A 367 16.21 3.74 11.14
N GLY A 368 16.46 4.97 10.68
CA GLY A 368 15.84 5.48 9.44
C GLY A 368 16.23 4.68 8.20
N CYS A 369 17.49 4.25 8.11
CA CYS A 369 17.99 3.42 7.02
C CYS A 369 17.41 2.00 7.08
N ALA A 370 17.30 1.43 8.29
CA ALA A 370 16.70 0.13 8.53
C ALA A 370 15.23 0.09 8.11
N MET A 371 14.46 1.08 8.53
CA MET A 371 13.05 1.19 8.14
C MET A 371 12.86 1.47 6.65
N GLY A 372 13.80 2.19 6.03
CA GLY A 372 13.82 2.38 4.57
C GLY A 372 14.07 1.08 3.82
N THR A 373 15.04 0.29 4.26
CA THR A 373 15.34 -1.04 3.67
C THR A 373 14.18 -2.02 3.90
N PHE A 374 13.61 -2.03 5.10
CA PHE A 374 12.42 -2.79 5.45
C PHE A 374 11.26 -2.45 4.51
N GLY A 375 10.98 -1.15 4.29
CA GLY A 375 9.96 -0.70 3.35
C GLY A 375 10.24 -1.06 1.89
N THR A 376 11.52 -1.11 1.48
CA THR A 376 11.89 -1.56 0.13
C THR A 376 11.65 -3.06 -0.03
N ILE A 377 11.99 -3.88 0.96
CA ILE A 377 11.71 -5.34 0.95
C ILE A 377 10.21 -5.59 0.94
N PHE A 378 9.44 -4.81 1.71
CA PHE A 378 7.97 -4.78 1.66
C PHE A 378 7.46 -4.55 0.23
N ASP A 379 7.89 -3.46 -0.44
CA ASP A 379 7.45 -3.12 -1.80
C ASP A 379 7.86 -4.20 -2.83
N VAL A 380 9.07 -4.77 -2.71
CA VAL A 380 9.54 -5.87 -3.57
C VAL A 380 8.67 -7.11 -3.39
N GLY A 381 8.36 -7.48 -2.15
CA GLY A 381 7.43 -8.57 -1.86
C GLY A 381 6.06 -8.31 -2.49
N HIS A 382 5.51 -7.13 -2.26
CA HIS A 382 4.20 -6.75 -2.77
C HIS A 382 4.12 -6.74 -4.31
N ALA A 383 5.18 -6.28 -5.00
CA ALA A 383 5.25 -6.30 -6.47
C ALA A 383 5.44 -7.71 -7.04
N SER A 384 6.19 -8.57 -6.36
CA SER A 384 6.45 -9.93 -6.83
C SER A 384 5.23 -10.86 -6.67
N GLY A 385 4.33 -10.56 -5.73
CA GLY A 385 3.12 -11.36 -5.48
C GLY A 385 2.22 -11.56 -6.71
N PRO A 386 1.75 -10.48 -7.35
CA PRO A 386 0.93 -10.59 -8.55
C PRO A 386 1.64 -11.31 -9.71
N LEU A 387 2.97 -11.07 -9.85
CA LEU A 387 3.77 -11.72 -10.89
C LEU A 387 3.87 -13.22 -10.67
N LEU A 388 4.21 -13.64 -9.44
CA LEU A 388 4.34 -15.05 -9.09
C LEU A 388 2.99 -15.77 -9.19
N ALA A 389 1.95 -15.21 -8.60
CA ALA A 389 0.62 -15.81 -8.62
C ALA A 389 0.07 -15.90 -10.05
N GLY A 390 0.23 -14.84 -10.86
CA GLY A 390 -0.18 -14.84 -12.27
C GLY A 390 0.53 -15.91 -13.07
N PHE A 391 1.84 -16.03 -12.93
CA PHE A 391 2.64 -17.06 -13.58
C PHE A 391 2.20 -18.49 -13.16
N LEU A 392 1.99 -18.71 -11.87
CA LEU A 392 1.52 -20.02 -11.38
C LEU A 392 0.12 -20.37 -11.89
N ILE A 393 -0.81 -19.41 -11.92
CA ILE A 393 -2.17 -19.63 -12.44
C ILE A 393 -2.11 -19.93 -13.96
N GLY A 394 -1.23 -19.25 -14.70
CA GLY A 394 -1.04 -19.49 -16.15
C GLY A 394 -0.49 -20.89 -16.45
N ILE A 395 0.47 -21.40 -15.65
CA ILE A 395 1.10 -22.72 -15.88
C ILE A 395 0.18 -23.88 -15.50
N VAL A 396 -0.55 -23.77 -14.39
CA VAL A 396 -1.35 -24.89 -13.83
C VAL A 396 -2.56 -25.27 -14.70
N GLY A 397 -2.78 -24.56 -15.80
CA GLY A 397 -3.77 -24.93 -16.81
C GLY A 397 -5.03 -24.07 -16.80
N SER A 398 -5.60 -23.86 -17.97
CA SER A 398 -6.80 -23.06 -18.31
C SER A 398 -6.99 -21.69 -17.65
N GLY A 399 -6.09 -21.21 -16.81
CA GLY A 399 -6.14 -19.90 -16.16
C GLY A 399 -7.26 -19.73 -15.11
N THR A 400 -7.96 -20.80 -14.76
CA THR A 400 -9.15 -20.76 -13.87
C THR A 400 -8.97 -21.52 -12.56
N ASP A 401 -7.94 -22.38 -12.42
CA ASP A 401 -7.67 -23.08 -11.18
C ASP A 401 -6.70 -22.29 -10.28
N TYR A 402 -7.23 -21.77 -9.18
CA TYR A 402 -6.52 -20.99 -8.19
C TYR A 402 -5.98 -21.84 -7.02
N ARG A 403 -6.37 -23.11 -6.90
CA ARG A 403 -6.10 -23.96 -5.73
C ARG A 403 -4.60 -24.20 -5.56
N ILE A 404 -3.93 -24.69 -6.59
CA ILE A 404 -2.49 -24.97 -6.55
C ILE A 404 -1.67 -23.69 -6.44
N PRO A 405 -1.89 -22.63 -7.23
CA PRO A 405 -1.17 -21.37 -7.08
C PRO A 405 -1.26 -20.76 -5.67
N PHE A 406 -2.44 -20.75 -5.09
CA PHE A 406 -2.62 -20.21 -3.75
C PHE A 406 -1.99 -21.12 -2.68
N ALA A 407 -2.08 -22.46 -2.84
CA ALA A 407 -1.39 -23.39 -1.95
C ALA A 407 0.14 -23.22 -2.01
N VAL A 408 0.72 -22.98 -3.19
CA VAL A 408 2.17 -22.72 -3.34
C VAL A 408 2.58 -21.43 -2.63
N VAL A 409 1.83 -20.34 -2.79
CA VAL A 409 2.11 -19.09 -2.07
C VAL A 409 1.95 -19.27 -0.56
N ALA A 410 0.93 -20.00 -0.11
CA ALA A 410 0.76 -20.33 1.31
C ALA A 410 1.94 -21.17 1.83
N LEU A 411 2.45 -22.10 1.04
CA LEU A 411 3.64 -22.90 1.39
C LEU A 411 4.89 -22.00 1.54
N PHE A 412 5.06 -20.96 0.71
CA PHE A 412 6.12 -20.00 0.91
C PHE A 412 6.02 -19.27 2.25
N LEU A 413 4.80 -18.88 2.68
CA LEU A 413 4.58 -18.26 3.99
C LEU A 413 4.99 -19.21 5.13
N VAL A 414 4.56 -20.48 5.07
CA VAL A 414 4.89 -21.50 6.06
C VAL A 414 6.38 -21.81 6.08
N ALA A 415 6.98 -22.02 4.91
CA ALA A 415 8.42 -22.31 4.79
C ALA A 415 9.26 -21.14 5.35
N ALA A 416 8.88 -19.92 5.02
CA ALA A 416 9.54 -18.73 5.55
C ALA A 416 9.43 -18.64 7.08
N ALA A 417 8.27 -18.92 7.65
CA ALA A 417 8.07 -18.95 9.10
C ALA A 417 8.98 -19.97 9.79
N VAL A 418 9.07 -21.18 9.24
CA VAL A 418 9.94 -22.26 9.78
C VAL A 418 11.41 -21.87 9.69
N LEU A 419 11.85 -21.35 8.54
CA LEU A 419 13.23 -20.90 8.33
C LEU A 419 13.58 -19.70 9.24
N PHE A 420 12.64 -18.79 9.45
CA PHE A 420 12.81 -17.67 10.37
C PHE A 420 13.03 -18.14 11.81
N LYS A 421 12.19 -19.06 12.29
CA LYS A 421 12.32 -19.61 13.64
C LYS A 421 13.68 -20.30 13.84
N ALA A 422 14.10 -21.14 12.89
CA ALA A 422 15.40 -21.81 12.93
C ALA A 422 16.58 -20.81 12.88
N GLY A 423 16.52 -19.81 11.98
CA GLY A 423 17.58 -18.83 11.80
C GLY A 423 17.75 -17.87 12.98
N VAL A 424 16.67 -17.51 13.65
CA VAL A 424 16.74 -16.63 14.83
C VAL A 424 17.28 -17.37 16.05
N THR A 425 16.92 -18.64 16.24
CA THR A 425 17.46 -19.46 17.34
C THR A 425 18.97 -19.62 17.21
N GLU A 426 19.48 -19.93 16.01
CA GLU A 426 20.93 -20.05 15.74
C GLU A 426 21.70 -18.75 16.04
N VAL A 427 21.11 -17.58 15.74
CA VAL A 427 21.76 -16.30 16.00
C VAL A 427 21.80 -15.97 17.51
N GLN A 428 20.75 -16.34 18.26
CA GLN A 428 20.72 -16.16 19.72
C GLN A 428 21.78 -17.03 20.43
N GLU A 429 21.94 -18.29 20.01
CA GLU A 429 22.95 -19.18 20.56
C GLU A 429 24.36 -18.68 20.29
N ARG A 430 24.66 -18.17 19.09
CA ARG A 430 25.97 -17.59 18.75
C ARG A 430 26.27 -16.28 19.49
N SER A 431 25.27 -15.52 19.89
CA SER A 431 25.46 -14.26 20.64
C SER A 431 25.62 -14.49 22.16
N SER A 432 25.31 -15.68 22.65
CA SER A 432 25.46 -16.10 24.04
C SER A 432 26.77 -16.84 24.33
N GLN A 433 27.55 -17.19 23.28
CA GLN A 433 28.90 -17.72 23.35
C GLN A 433 29.94 -16.60 23.15
#